data_a8490196bd37ab810e1a043ea0fb22df
#
_entry.id   a8490196bd37ab810e1a043ea0fb22df
#
_cell.length_a   1.000
_cell.length_b   1.000
_cell.length_c   1.000
_cell.angle_alpha   90.00
_cell.angle_beta   90.00
_cell.angle_gamma   90.00
#
_symmetry.space_group_name_H-M   'P 1'
#
loop_
_entity.id
_entity.type
_entity.pdbx_description
1 polymer ?
#
loop_
_entity_poly.entity_id
_entity_poly.type
_entity_poly.pdbx_seq_one_letter_code
_entity_poly.pdbx_strand_id
1 'polypeptide(L)'
;MAKRGRKEKDNWKKKRRQEYLEKKEFRYYIFCEGQATEPKYFQGFKRYIEDNPIYRDMVLIEIEGCQAETMRVIGKAEEYVRENKITKGQIWCVYDKDSFPSSDVNGVVQRAEVLNQKNPDIQYHAAWSNECIEFWFMLHFAYYTANNHRSEYKKFLNEKFQELGIGKYEKNMDDIFETLMNGGNPKLAIRYAKRIIKNGEGKTPAEIAPGTKVYELVEELAKYLPEEIQTYFKK
;
A
#
# COMPACT_ATOMS: atom_id res chain seq x y z
N MET A 1 44.48 8.11 8.27
CA MET A 1 44.06 6.70 8.40
C MET A 1 42.55 6.48 8.60
N ALA A 2 41.73 7.46 8.99
CA ALA A 2 40.30 7.30 9.27
C ALA A 2 39.38 7.07 8.03
N LYS A 3 39.78 7.50 6.82
CA LYS A 3 38.93 7.35 5.61
C LYS A 3 38.86 5.94 4.99
N ARG A 4 39.88 5.08 5.21
CA ARG A 4 39.91 3.70 4.67
C ARG A 4 38.94 2.78 5.43
N GLY A 5 38.91 2.82 6.74
CA GLY A 5 38.05 1.96 7.56
C GLY A 5 36.54 2.24 7.40
N ARG A 6 36.16 3.49 7.05
CA ARG A 6 34.75 3.85 6.81
C ARG A 6 34.25 3.28 5.46
N LYS A 7 35.06 3.36 4.39
CA LYS A 7 34.75 2.76 3.07
C LYS A 7 34.64 1.23 3.12
N GLU A 8 35.49 0.56 3.89
CA GLU A 8 35.43 -0.91 4.05
C GLU A 8 34.18 -1.35 4.82
N LYS A 9 33.82 -0.65 5.92
CA LYS A 9 32.58 -0.91 6.66
C LYS A 9 31.32 -0.66 5.80
N ASP A 10 31.31 0.36 4.96
CA ASP A 10 30.18 0.66 4.07
C ASP A 10 30.07 -0.38 2.96
N ASN A 11 31.17 -0.87 2.42
CA ASN A 11 31.16 -1.95 1.41
C ASN A 11 30.67 -3.29 2.01
N TRP A 12 31.05 -3.60 3.25
CA TRP A 12 30.60 -4.82 3.92
C TRP A 12 29.09 -4.78 4.23
N LYS A 13 28.57 -3.65 4.71
CA LYS A 13 27.12 -3.46 4.91
C LYS A 13 26.34 -3.61 3.61
N LYS A 14 26.83 -3.02 2.51
CA LYS A 14 26.23 -3.13 1.20
C LYS A 14 26.21 -4.58 0.70
N LYS A 15 27.32 -5.31 0.87
CA LYS A 15 27.42 -6.73 0.49
C LYS A 15 26.43 -7.60 1.29
N ARG A 16 26.35 -7.44 2.62
CA ARG A 16 25.37 -8.15 3.45
C ARG A 16 23.93 -7.84 3.07
N ARG A 17 23.61 -6.57 2.77
CA ARG A 17 22.28 -6.21 2.29
C ARG A 17 21.96 -6.89 0.96
N GLN A 18 22.91 -6.93 0.04
CA GLN A 18 22.74 -7.57 -1.25
C GLN A 18 22.54 -9.08 -1.11
N GLU A 19 23.35 -9.77 -0.31
CA GLU A 19 23.20 -11.18 0.00
C GLU A 19 21.85 -11.49 0.69
N TYR A 20 21.38 -10.59 1.57
CA TYR A 20 20.07 -10.69 2.19
C TYR A 20 18.95 -10.53 1.16
N LEU A 21 19.05 -9.54 0.26
CA LEU A 21 18.08 -9.32 -0.79
C LEU A 21 18.03 -10.48 -1.79
N GLU A 22 19.17 -11.10 -2.12
CA GLU A 22 19.23 -12.23 -3.04
C GLU A 22 18.43 -13.46 -2.55
N LYS A 23 18.33 -13.66 -1.24
CA LYS A 23 17.53 -14.72 -0.62
C LYS A 23 16.03 -14.47 -0.67
N LYS A 24 15.61 -13.22 -0.88
CA LYS A 24 14.20 -12.85 -0.94
C LYS A 24 13.67 -13.07 -2.37
N GLU A 25 12.78 -14.04 -2.51
CA GLU A 25 12.14 -14.37 -3.79
C GLU A 25 11.13 -13.29 -4.21
N PHE A 26 10.30 -12.88 -3.25
CA PHE A 26 9.25 -11.87 -3.44
C PHE A 26 9.62 -10.58 -2.72
N ARG A 27 9.58 -9.45 -3.42
CA ARG A 27 10.02 -8.16 -2.89
C ARG A 27 8.99 -7.11 -3.16
N TYR A 28 8.51 -6.47 -2.10
CA TYR A 28 7.52 -5.42 -2.12
C TYR A 28 8.09 -4.16 -1.48
N TYR A 29 8.11 -3.08 -2.24
CA TYR A 29 8.54 -1.76 -1.79
C TYR A 29 7.33 -0.84 -1.88
N ILE A 30 6.82 -0.42 -0.74
CA ILE A 30 5.55 0.31 -0.61
C ILE A 30 5.86 1.74 -0.20
N PHE A 31 5.57 2.67 -1.08
CA PHE A 31 5.75 4.11 -0.87
C PHE A 31 4.38 4.74 -0.65
N CYS A 32 4.15 5.22 0.57
CA CYS A 32 2.90 5.85 0.96
C CYS A 32 3.04 7.37 0.93
N GLU A 33 2.00 8.08 0.47
CA GLU A 33 1.97 9.54 0.47
C GLU A 33 2.05 10.08 1.90
N GLY A 34 1.22 9.55 2.80
CA GLY A 34 1.22 9.88 4.22
C GLY A 34 2.34 9.20 5.01
N GLN A 35 2.53 9.66 6.26
CA GLN A 35 3.52 9.09 7.18
C GLN A 35 2.92 8.11 8.19
N ALA A 36 1.61 8.05 8.30
CA ALA A 36 0.96 7.33 9.38
C ALA A 36 -0.10 6.32 8.93
N THR A 37 -1.22 6.77 8.39
CA THR A 37 -2.40 5.91 8.17
C THR A 37 -2.11 4.74 7.25
N GLU A 38 -1.62 5.00 6.04
CA GLU A 38 -1.30 3.99 5.04
C GLU A 38 -0.12 3.11 5.47
N PRO A 39 1.03 3.69 5.94
CA PRO A 39 2.12 2.87 6.43
C PRO A 39 1.71 1.93 7.57
N LYS A 40 0.92 2.39 8.56
CA LYS A 40 0.46 1.57 9.69
C LYS A 40 -0.45 0.44 9.25
N TYR A 41 -1.34 0.68 8.29
CA TYR A 41 -2.17 -0.36 7.71
C TYR A 41 -1.32 -1.47 7.07
N PHE A 42 -0.35 -1.12 6.22
CA PHE A 42 0.51 -2.11 5.58
C PHE A 42 1.55 -2.73 6.52
N GLN A 43 1.93 -2.05 7.62
CA GLN A 43 2.73 -2.65 8.67
C GLN A 43 2.03 -3.86 9.33
N GLY A 44 0.69 -3.88 9.38
CA GLY A 44 -0.07 -5.05 9.79
C GLY A 44 0.26 -6.27 8.93
N PHE A 45 0.14 -6.16 7.60
CA PHE A 45 0.56 -7.23 6.68
C PHE A 45 2.00 -7.66 6.91
N LYS A 46 2.92 -6.69 7.01
CA LYS A 46 4.34 -6.97 7.21
C LYS A 46 4.58 -7.80 8.46
N ARG A 47 3.98 -7.43 9.62
CA ARG A 47 4.11 -8.21 10.87
C ARG A 47 3.67 -9.65 10.69
N TYR A 48 2.48 -9.89 10.17
CA TYR A 48 1.97 -11.25 9.96
C TYR A 48 2.80 -12.08 8.98
N ILE A 49 3.35 -11.45 7.95
CA ILE A 49 4.19 -12.14 6.94
C ILE A 49 5.57 -12.45 7.51
N GLU A 50 6.18 -11.52 8.28
CA GLU A 50 7.46 -11.73 8.96
C GLU A 50 7.37 -12.78 10.07
N ASP A 51 6.20 -12.92 10.71
CA ASP A 51 5.93 -13.97 11.71
C ASP A 51 5.55 -15.33 11.07
N ASN A 52 5.20 -15.35 9.78
CA ASN A 52 4.83 -16.58 9.09
C ASN A 52 6.06 -17.45 8.78
N PRO A 53 6.20 -18.64 9.39
CA PRO A 53 7.39 -19.49 9.22
C PRO A 53 7.59 -19.95 7.77
N ILE A 54 6.55 -19.96 6.93
CA ILE A 54 6.64 -20.35 5.52
C ILE A 54 7.26 -19.24 4.68
N TYR A 55 6.85 -17.98 4.91
CA TYR A 55 7.17 -16.88 4.00
C TYR A 55 8.17 -15.84 4.54
N ARG A 56 8.43 -15.82 5.85
CA ARG A 56 9.31 -14.81 6.49
C ARG A 56 10.71 -14.71 5.85
N ASP A 57 11.24 -15.82 5.35
CA ASP A 57 12.57 -15.85 4.72
C ASP A 57 12.53 -15.58 3.20
N MET A 58 11.34 -15.72 2.57
CA MET A 58 11.14 -15.57 1.13
C MET A 58 10.61 -14.20 0.73
N VAL A 59 9.83 -13.54 1.60
CA VAL A 59 9.19 -12.26 1.30
C VAL A 59 9.94 -11.11 1.97
N LEU A 60 10.14 -10.04 1.23
CA LEU A 60 10.60 -8.75 1.72
C LEU A 60 9.49 -7.72 1.57
N ILE A 61 9.19 -7.00 2.64
CA ILE A 61 8.30 -5.83 2.58
C ILE A 61 9.04 -4.64 3.21
N GLU A 62 9.29 -3.62 2.40
CA GLU A 62 9.80 -2.32 2.86
C GLU A 62 8.70 -1.27 2.66
N ILE A 63 8.42 -0.49 3.70
CA ILE A 63 7.34 0.49 3.71
C ILE A 63 7.93 1.86 4.09
N GLU A 64 7.67 2.86 3.26
CA GLU A 64 8.13 4.22 3.46
C GLU A 64 6.97 5.21 3.38
N GLY A 65 6.80 6.02 4.43
CA GLY A 65 5.91 7.19 4.42
C GLY A 65 6.65 8.38 3.84
N CYS A 66 6.24 8.83 2.67
CA CYS A 66 6.99 9.81 1.90
C CYS A 66 6.83 11.25 2.39
N GLN A 67 5.72 11.58 3.05
CA GLN A 67 5.34 12.98 3.33
C GLN A 67 5.49 13.85 2.07
N ALA A 68 4.91 13.42 0.98
CA ALA A 68 5.11 14.03 -0.32
C ALA A 68 3.76 14.18 -1.04
N GLU A 69 3.68 15.16 -1.92
CA GLU A 69 2.55 15.29 -2.84
C GLU A 69 2.49 14.10 -3.82
N THR A 70 1.30 13.80 -4.33
CA THR A 70 0.96 12.62 -5.14
C THR A 70 2.04 12.25 -6.19
N MET A 71 2.41 13.17 -7.08
CA MET A 71 3.43 12.89 -8.12
C MET A 71 4.84 12.67 -7.56
N ARG A 72 5.15 13.19 -6.38
CA ARG A 72 6.45 12.99 -5.75
C ARG A 72 6.62 11.60 -5.15
N VAL A 73 5.52 10.88 -4.88
CA VAL A 73 5.58 9.51 -4.35
C VAL A 73 6.30 8.59 -5.33
N ILE A 74 5.90 8.60 -6.61
CA ILE A 74 6.57 7.77 -7.63
C ILE A 74 8.00 8.25 -7.90
N GLY A 75 8.27 9.55 -7.84
CA GLY A 75 9.63 10.09 -7.96
C GLY A 75 10.55 9.58 -6.85
N LYS A 76 10.10 9.56 -5.59
CA LYS A 76 10.84 8.99 -4.47
C LYS A 76 11.06 7.48 -4.62
N ALA A 77 10.07 6.77 -5.12
CA ALA A 77 10.20 5.34 -5.42
C ALA A 77 11.29 5.08 -6.47
N GLU A 78 11.32 5.86 -7.58
CA GLU A 78 12.38 5.78 -8.59
C GLU A 78 13.77 6.10 -8.02
N GLU A 79 13.86 7.13 -7.18
CA GLU A 79 15.11 7.51 -6.50
C GLU A 79 15.60 6.39 -5.59
N TYR A 80 14.72 5.83 -4.78
CA TYR A 80 15.01 4.70 -3.91
C TYR A 80 15.54 3.48 -4.69
N VAL A 81 14.85 3.11 -5.77
CA VAL A 81 15.26 1.99 -6.66
C VAL A 81 16.66 2.23 -7.20
N ARG A 82 16.96 3.44 -7.68
CA ARG A 82 18.26 3.82 -8.22
C ARG A 82 19.36 3.80 -7.15
N GLU A 83 19.12 4.41 -5.99
CA GLU A 83 20.12 4.53 -4.92
C GLU A 83 20.44 3.20 -4.26
N ASN A 84 19.42 2.36 -4.06
CA ASN A 84 19.57 1.04 -3.46
C ASN A 84 19.89 -0.06 -4.48
N LYS A 85 20.03 0.29 -5.77
CA LYS A 85 20.33 -0.63 -6.86
C LYS A 85 19.38 -1.83 -6.89
N ILE A 86 18.10 -1.56 -6.72
CA ILE A 86 17.07 -2.60 -6.80
C ILE A 86 16.98 -3.08 -8.24
N THR A 87 17.07 -4.39 -8.43
CA THR A 87 17.07 -5.02 -9.76
C THR A 87 15.80 -5.82 -10.05
N LYS A 88 15.04 -6.18 -9.01
CA LYS A 88 13.77 -6.90 -9.17
C LYS A 88 12.81 -6.60 -8.01
N GLY A 89 11.52 -6.69 -8.26
CA GLY A 89 10.47 -6.57 -7.24
C GLY A 89 9.29 -5.72 -7.71
N GLN A 90 8.32 -5.60 -6.84
CA GLN A 90 7.14 -4.77 -7.05
C GLN A 90 7.27 -3.47 -6.24
N ILE A 91 7.04 -2.37 -6.91
CA ILE A 91 7.07 -1.01 -6.35
C ILE A 91 5.63 -0.51 -6.31
N TRP A 92 5.11 -0.27 -5.13
CA TRP A 92 3.74 0.16 -4.92
C TRP A 92 3.69 1.61 -4.44
N CYS A 93 3.06 2.48 -5.22
CA CYS A 93 2.78 3.86 -4.84
C CYS A 93 1.35 3.93 -4.28
N VAL A 94 1.23 4.18 -2.98
CA VAL A 94 -0.04 4.33 -2.27
C VAL A 94 -0.30 5.81 -2.04
N TYR A 95 -1.39 6.34 -2.60
CA TYR A 95 -1.67 7.77 -2.55
C TYR A 95 -3.16 8.08 -2.65
N ASP A 96 -3.52 9.26 -2.19
CA ASP A 96 -4.87 9.79 -2.15
C ASP A 96 -5.10 10.79 -3.30
N LYS A 97 -6.32 10.83 -3.85
CA LYS A 97 -6.71 11.89 -4.79
C LYS A 97 -6.81 13.24 -4.08
N ASP A 98 -7.43 13.27 -2.91
CA ASP A 98 -7.64 14.48 -2.10
C ASP A 98 -8.04 15.69 -2.96
N SER A 99 -7.47 16.85 -2.66
CA SER A 99 -7.63 18.09 -3.43
C SER A 99 -6.60 18.26 -4.57
N PHE A 100 -5.74 17.27 -4.79
CA PHE A 100 -4.72 17.34 -5.83
C PHE A 100 -5.31 17.38 -7.26
N PRO A 101 -4.62 18.03 -8.21
CA PRO A 101 -5.04 18.05 -9.60
C PRO A 101 -5.22 16.63 -10.16
N SER A 102 -6.21 16.44 -11.03
CA SER A 102 -6.45 15.16 -11.70
C SER A 102 -5.26 14.71 -12.54
N SER A 103 -4.48 15.65 -13.08
CA SER A 103 -3.24 15.39 -13.81
C SER A 103 -2.22 14.63 -12.97
N ASP A 104 -2.10 14.96 -11.68
CA ASP A 104 -1.11 14.37 -10.79
C ASP A 104 -1.49 12.93 -10.42
N VAL A 105 -2.77 12.71 -10.11
CA VAL A 105 -3.30 11.36 -9.80
C VAL A 105 -3.15 10.43 -11.00
N ASN A 106 -3.55 10.89 -12.19
CA ASN A 106 -3.42 10.11 -13.42
C ASN A 106 -1.94 9.95 -13.84
N GLY A 107 -1.13 10.97 -13.57
CA GLY A 107 0.29 11.00 -13.92
C GLY A 107 1.10 9.89 -13.23
N VAL A 108 0.76 9.51 -12.00
CA VAL A 108 1.42 8.37 -11.32
C VAL A 108 1.18 7.07 -12.08
N VAL A 109 -0.06 6.81 -12.53
CA VAL A 109 -0.40 5.61 -13.32
C VAL A 109 0.37 5.60 -14.63
N GLN A 110 0.33 6.71 -15.39
CA GLN A 110 1.05 6.84 -16.65
C GLN A 110 2.57 6.66 -16.48
N ARG A 111 3.13 7.23 -15.40
CA ARG A 111 4.55 7.08 -15.09
C ARG A 111 4.91 5.64 -14.76
N ALA A 112 4.09 4.95 -13.98
CA ALA A 112 4.28 3.53 -13.68
C ALA A 112 4.29 2.68 -14.96
N GLU A 113 3.36 2.90 -15.89
CA GLU A 113 3.31 2.21 -17.17
C GLU A 113 4.59 2.41 -18.00
N VAL A 114 5.09 3.65 -18.08
CA VAL A 114 6.36 3.96 -18.77
C VAL A 114 7.56 3.26 -18.13
N LEU A 115 7.60 3.18 -16.80
CA LEU A 115 8.68 2.50 -16.07
C LEU A 115 8.64 0.99 -16.29
N ASN A 116 7.46 0.38 -16.28
CA ASN A 116 7.25 -1.04 -16.51
C ASN A 116 7.71 -1.49 -17.91
N GLN A 117 7.55 -0.61 -18.92
CA GLN A 117 8.05 -0.88 -20.27
C GLN A 117 9.58 -0.88 -20.36
N LYS A 118 10.26 -0.12 -19.47
CA LYS A 118 11.73 -0.01 -19.48
C LYS A 118 12.43 -1.17 -18.79
N ASN A 119 11.83 -1.72 -17.75
CA ASN A 119 12.42 -2.83 -16.98
C ASN A 119 11.33 -3.77 -16.48
N PRO A 120 11.14 -4.94 -17.09
CA PRO A 120 10.11 -5.90 -16.72
C PRO A 120 10.36 -6.58 -15.36
N ASP A 121 11.59 -6.56 -14.85
CA ASP A 121 11.93 -7.17 -13.55
C ASP A 121 11.51 -6.29 -12.35
N ILE A 122 11.24 -5.01 -12.61
CA ILE A 122 10.75 -4.05 -11.61
C ILE A 122 9.37 -3.55 -12.05
N GLN A 123 8.34 -3.99 -11.34
CA GLN A 123 6.95 -3.65 -11.67
C GLN A 123 6.46 -2.51 -10.77
N TYR A 124 6.08 -1.39 -11.37
CA TYR A 124 5.49 -0.25 -10.66
C TYR A 124 3.98 -0.31 -10.70
N HIS A 125 3.34 -0.11 -9.55
CA HIS A 125 1.90 -0.16 -9.38
C HIS A 125 1.39 1.10 -8.66
N ALA A 126 0.18 1.52 -9.01
CA ALA A 126 -0.49 2.67 -8.42
C ALA A 126 -1.71 2.21 -7.61
N ALA A 127 -1.60 2.23 -6.29
CA ALA A 127 -2.66 1.89 -5.35
C ALA A 127 -3.32 3.18 -4.82
N TRP A 128 -4.10 3.82 -5.66
CA TRP A 128 -4.74 5.09 -5.36
C TRP A 128 -6.09 4.92 -4.65
N SER A 129 -6.49 5.95 -3.89
CA SER A 129 -7.85 6.11 -3.36
C SER A 129 -8.43 7.48 -3.72
N ASN A 130 -9.69 7.52 -4.14
CA ASN A 130 -10.45 8.72 -4.39
C ASN A 130 -11.70 8.74 -3.48
N GLU A 131 -11.75 9.56 -2.43
CA GLU A 131 -10.90 10.72 -2.16
C GLU A 131 -9.65 10.35 -1.33
N CYS A 132 -9.74 9.38 -0.38
CA CYS A 132 -8.69 9.02 0.56
C CYS A 132 -8.79 7.53 0.98
N ILE A 133 -7.74 7.03 1.66
CA ILE A 133 -7.66 5.62 2.08
C ILE A 133 -8.79 5.22 3.03
N GLU A 134 -9.39 6.16 3.76
CA GLU A 134 -10.55 5.87 4.60
C GLU A 134 -11.74 5.32 3.80
N PHE A 135 -11.82 5.61 2.50
CA PHE A 135 -12.79 4.97 1.62
C PHE A 135 -12.55 3.45 1.53
N TRP A 136 -11.29 3.03 1.39
CA TRP A 136 -10.93 1.61 1.44
C TRP A 136 -11.33 0.97 2.78
N PHE A 137 -11.07 1.63 3.90
CA PHE A 137 -11.46 1.13 5.23
C PHE A 137 -12.98 1.00 5.37
N MET A 138 -13.73 1.96 4.86
CA MET A 138 -15.19 1.94 4.88
C MET A 138 -15.78 0.75 4.12
N LEU A 139 -15.16 0.33 3.02
CA LEU A 139 -15.61 -0.82 2.23
C LEU A 139 -15.56 -2.15 2.99
N HIS A 140 -14.84 -2.24 4.12
CA HIS A 140 -14.87 -3.40 5.01
C HIS A 140 -16.24 -3.58 5.70
N PHE A 141 -17.04 -2.52 5.77
CA PHE A 141 -18.32 -2.51 6.49
C PHE A 141 -19.52 -2.35 5.57
N ALA A 142 -19.39 -1.61 4.47
CA ALA A 142 -20.52 -1.33 3.58
C ALA A 142 -20.10 -1.11 2.12
N TYR A 143 -20.98 -1.48 1.19
CA TYR A 143 -20.88 -1.04 -0.20
C TYR A 143 -21.34 0.42 -0.30
N TYR A 144 -20.47 1.28 -0.85
CA TYR A 144 -20.72 2.70 -0.90
C TYR A 144 -20.28 3.29 -2.24
N THR A 145 -21.12 4.14 -2.84
CA THR A 145 -20.88 4.70 -4.17
C THR A 145 -21.11 6.22 -4.26
N ALA A 146 -21.50 6.84 -3.14
CA ALA A 146 -21.65 8.28 -3.13
C ALA A 146 -20.27 8.95 -3.05
N ASN A 147 -20.04 9.92 -3.95
CA ASN A 147 -18.83 10.73 -3.93
C ASN A 147 -18.95 11.80 -2.83
N ASN A 148 -18.45 11.49 -1.66
CA ASN A 148 -18.49 12.38 -0.50
C ASN A 148 -17.08 12.87 -0.15
N HIS A 149 -17.04 13.99 0.56
CA HIS A 149 -15.80 14.49 1.16
C HIS A 149 -15.31 13.53 2.26
N ARG A 150 -14.00 13.45 2.44
CA ARG A 150 -13.31 12.57 3.43
C ARG A 150 -13.86 12.65 4.86
N SER A 151 -14.45 13.77 5.26
CA SER A 151 -15.09 13.92 6.57
C SER A 151 -16.24 12.94 6.78
N GLU A 152 -16.99 12.60 5.73
CA GLU A 152 -18.10 11.66 5.82
C GLU A 152 -17.58 10.22 5.97
N TYR A 153 -16.48 9.87 5.33
CA TYR A 153 -15.85 8.55 5.50
C TYR A 153 -15.34 8.35 6.94
N LYS A 154 -14.71 9.39 7.50
CA LYS A 154 -14.27 9.37 8.91
C LYS A 154 -15.43 9.30 9.90
N LYS A 155 -16.51 10.03 9.63
CA LYS A 155 -17.73 9.97 10.44
C LYS A 155 -18.31 8.55 10.42
N PHE A 156 -18.45 7.95 9.24
CA PHE A 156 -18.91 6.58 9.08
C PHE A 156 -18.04 5.58 9.86
N LEU A 157 -16.70 5.68 9.74
CA LEU A 157 -15.78 4.82 10.48
C LEU A 157 -15.92 5.01 12.00
N ASN A 158 -16.08 6.25 12.48
CA ASN A 158 -16.33 6.52 13.89
C ASN A 158 -17.61 5.85 14.40
N GLU A 159 -18.71 5.97 13.64
CA GLU A 159 -19.98 5.33 13.99
C GLU A 159 -19.83 3.80 14.05
N LYS A 160 -19.17 3.20 13.04
CA LYS A 160 -18.94 1.75 12.99
C LYS A 160 -18.04 1.25 14.12
N PHE A 161 -16.98 1.96 14.43
CA PHE A 161 -16.08 1.58 15.52
C PHE A 161 -16.77 1.67 16.88
N GLN A 162 -17.62 2.67 17.08
CA GLN A 162 -18.45 2.79 18.29
C GLN A 162 -19.47 1.63 18.39
N GLU A 163 -20.18 1.31 17.29
CA GLU A 163 -21.12 0.18 17.22
C GLU A 163 -20.45 -1.15 17.58
N LEU A 164 -19.18 -1.33 17.19
CA LEU A 164 -18.40 -2.53 17.46
C LEU A 164 -17.69 -2.50 18.83
N GLY A 165 -17.81 -1.41 19.59
CA GLY A 165 -17.13 -1.25 20.87
C GLY A 165 -15.62 -1.08 20.79
N ILE A 166 -15.10 -0.70 19.60
CA ILE A 166 -13.65 -0.54 19.33
C ILE A 166 -13.15 0.87 19.72
N GLY A 167 -14.06 1.82 19.92
CA GLY A 167 -13.73 3.22 20.23
C GLY A 167 -13.95 4.15 19.06
N LYS A 168 -13.00 5.07 18.82
CA LYS A 168 -13.07 6.03 17.70
C LYS A 168 -12.00 5.75 16.66
N TYR A 169 -12.33 5.99 15.42
CA TYR A 169 -11.33 6.00 14.36
C TYR A 169 -10.38 7.20 14.51
N GLU A 170 -9.09 6.94 14.54
CA GLU A 170 -8.04 7.95 14.51
C GLU A 170 -7.06 7.67 13.37
N LYS A 171 -6.60 8.72 12.69
CA LYS A 171 -5.67 8.57 11.54
C LYS A 171 -4.38 7.81 11.88
N ASN A 172 -3.99 7.81 13.15
CA ASN A 172 -2.72 7.27 13.61
C ASN A 172 -2.87 5.98 14.42
N MET A 173 -3.95 5.22 14.23
CA MET A 173 -4.14 3.94 14.90
C MET A 173 -3.05 2.95 14.49
N ASP A 174 -2.32 2.42 15.47
CA ASP A 174 -1.27 1.42 15.23
C ASP A 174 -1.84 0.04 14.89
N ASP A 175 -3.06 -0.22 15.34
CA ASP A 175 -3.81 -1.47 15.20
C ASP A 175 -4.92 -1.41 14.12
N ILE A 176 -4.85 -0.44 13.21
CA ILE A 176 -5.89 -0.25 12.17
C ILE A 176 -6.08 -1.53 11.33
N PHE A 177 -5.00 -2.27 11.03
CA PHE A 177 -5.09 -3.52 10.28
C PHE A 177 -5.90 -4.56 11.04
N GLU A 178 -5.55 -4.83 12.30
CA GLU A 178 -6.23 -5.79 13.18
C GLU A 178 -7.68 -5.39 13.42
N THR A 179 -7.92 -4.10 13.60
CA THR A 179 -9.27 -3.54 13.79
C THR A 179 -10.16 -3.84 12.58
N LEU A 180 -9.67 -3.62 11.37
CA LEU A 180 -10.41 -3.92 10.13
C LEU A 180 -10.56 -5.43 9.88
N MET A 181 -9.57 -6.24 10.27
CA MET A 181 -9.64 -7.69 10.17
C MET A 181 -10.70 -8.28 11.11
N ASN A 182 -10.75 -7.80 12.36
CA ASN A 182 -11.63 -8.35 13.39
C ASN A 182 -13.06 -7.78 13.34
N GLY A 183 -13.19 -6.50 13.02
CA GLY A 183 -14.47 -5.79 13.01
C GLY A 183 -15.13 -5.68 11.65
N GLY A 184 -14.35 -5.76 10.56
CA GLY A 184 -14.79 -5.61 9.18
C GLY A 184 -14.76 -6.92 8.38
N ASN A 185 -14.85 -6.78 7.05
CA ASN A 185 -14.78 -7.92 6.14
C ASN A 185 -13.90 -7.58 4.93
N PRO A 186 -12.61 -7.97 4.94
CA PRO A 186 -11.66 -7.66 3.86
C PRO A 186 -12.09 -8.19 2.49
N LYS A 187 -12.70 -9.38 2.45
CA LYS A 187 -13.22 -9.98 1.23
C LYS A 187 -14.34 -9.14 0.60
N LEU A 188 -15.26 -8.63 1.43
CA LEU A 188 -16.30 -7.72 0.94
C LEU A 188 -15.67 -6.43 0.44
N ALA A 189 -14.68 -5.86 1.15
CA ALA A 189 -13.96 -4.68 0.73
C ALA A 189 -13.35 -4.85 -0.67
N ILE A 190 -12.63 -5.94 -0.90
CA ILE A 190 -12.05 -6.28 -2.21
C ILE A 190 -13.14 -6.39 -3.29
N ARG A 191 -14.22 -7.12 -3.00
CA ARG A 191 -15.32 -7.30 -3.96
C ARG A 191 -16.01 -5.98 -4.30
N TYR A 192 -16.22 -5.13 -3.32
CA TYR A 192 -16.84 -3.83 -3.49
C TYR A 192 -15.94 -2.88 -4.29
N ALA A 193 -14.65 -2.81 -3.95
CA ALA A 193 -13.68 -2.03 -4.69
C ALA A 193 -13.60 -2.46 -6.17
N LYS A 194 -13.47 -3.76 -6.44
CA LYS A 194 -13.47 -4.30 -7.81
C LYS A 194 -14.73 -3.94 -8.59
N ARG A 195 -15.90 -4.03 -7.94
CA ARG A 195 -17.17 -3.65 -8.57
C ARG A 195 -17.21 -2.17 -8.93
N ILE A 196 -16.72 -1.31 -8.05
CA ILE A 196 -16.66 0.14 -8.29
C ILE A 196 -15.72 0.45 -9.45
N ILE A 197 -14.51 -0.14 -9.45
CA ILE A 197 -13.55 0.04 -10.55
C ILE A 197 -14.11 -0.46 -11.87
N LYS A 198 -14.77 -1.62 -11.90
CA LYS A 198 -15.42 -2.14 -13.10
C LYS A 198 -16.53 -1.22 -13.63
N ASN A 199 -17.32 -0.64 -12.75
CA ASN A 199 -18.35 0.33 -13.15
C ASN A 199 -17.77 1.66 -13.68
N GLY A 200 -16.50 1.93 -13.35
CA GLY A 200 -15.75 3.07 -13.87
C GLY A 200 -14.85 2.75 -15.07
N GLU A 201 -15.04 1.60 -15.72
CA GLU A 201 -14.24 1.21 -16.88
C GLU A 201 -14.25 2.28 -17.98
N GLY A 202 -13.09 2.60 -18.53
CA GLY A 202 -12.89 3.69 -19.50
C GLY A 202 -12.69 5.08 -18.88
N LYS A 203 -12.81 5.23 -17.56
CA LYS A 203 -12.51 6.47 -16.84
C LYS A 203 -11.09 6.44 -16.29
N THR A 204 -10.52 7.63 -16.14
CA THR A 204 -9.23 7.80 -15.46
C THR A 204 -9.39 7.62 -13.93
N PRO A 205 -8.31 7.34 -13.18
CA PRO A 205 -8.35 7.25 -11.71
C PRO A 205 -9.03 8.44 -11.04
N ALA A 206 -8.74 9.66 -11.50
CA ALA A 206 -9.33 10.88 -10.94
C ALA A 206 -10.84 11.04 -11.22
N GLU A 207 -11.37 10.38 -12.25
CA GLU A 207 -12.79 10.40 -12.62
C GLU A 207 -13.62 9.31 -11.92
N ILE A 208 -12.96 8.29 -11.37
CA ILE A 208 -13.63 7.25 -10.58
C ILE A 208 -13.76 7.73 -9.14
N ALA A 209 -14.87 8.34 -8.80
CA ALA A 209 -15.15 8.93 -7.49
C ALA A 209 -16.52 8.49 -6.96
N PRO A 210 -16.60 7.79 -5.82
CA PRO A 210 -15.45 7.23 -5.09
C PRO A 210 -14.85 6.00 -5.79
N GLY A 211 -13.58 5.71 -5.48
CA GLY A 211 -12.89 4.53 -6.01
C GLY A 211 -11.57 4.27 -5.30
N THR A 212 -11.09 3.04 -5.36
CA THR A 212 -9.78 2.69 -4.81
C THR A 212 -9.20 1.46 -5.49
N LYS A 213 -7.88 1.47 -5.71
CA LYS A 213 -7.08 0.32 -6.17
C LYS A 213 -6.19 -0.27 -5.09
N VAL A 214 -6.33 0.15 -3.85
CA VAL A 214 -5.62 -0.42 -2.70
C VAL A 214 -5.83 -1.94 -2.60
N TYR A 215 -6.99 -2.45 -3.03
CA TYR A 215 -7.28 -3.88 -3.03
C TYR A 215 -6.27 -4.70 -3.84
N GLU A 216 -5.64 -4.15 -4.87
CA GLU A 216 -4.66 -4.87 -5.68
C GLU A 216 -3.42 -5.22 -4.84
N LEU A 217 -2.89 -4.27 -4.07
CA LEU A 217 -1.79 -4.50 -3.14
C LEU A 217 -2.20 -5.44 -2.00
N VAL A 218 -3.42 -5.28 -1.48
CA VAL A 218 -3.97 -6.16 -0.43
C VAL A 218 -4.04 -7.61 -0.91
N GLU A 219 -4.54 -7.87 -2.11
CA GLU A 219 -4.59 -9.23 -2.68
C GLU A 219 -3.20 -9.82 -2.91
N GLU A 220 -2.23 -8.99 -3.31
CA GLU A 220 -0.84 -9.43 -3.45
C GLU A 220 -0.26 -9.87 -2.10
N LEU A 221 -0.36 -9.03 -1.07
CA LEU A 221 0.20 -9.33 0.25
C LEU A 221 -0.54 -10.45 0.97
N ALA A 222 -1.85 -10.57 0.79
CA ALA A 222 -2.66 -11.60 1.42
C ALA A 222 -2.24 -13.04 1.06
N LYS A 223 -1.54 -13.24 -0.05
CA LYS A 223 -1.00 -14.54 -0.48
C LYS A 223 0.00 -15.12 0.51
N TYR A 224 0.63 -14.29 1.31
CA TYR A 224 1.74 -14.65 2.20
C TYR A 224 1.36 -14.61 3.70
N LEU A 225 0.13 -14.23 4.02
CA LEU A 225 -0.37 -14.29 5.38
C LEU A 225 -0.45 -15.74 5.89
N PRO A 226 -0.47 -16.00 7.21
CA PRO A 226 -0.82 -17.30 7.76
C PRO A 226 -2.16 -17.80 7.21
N GLU A 227 -2.31 -19.12 7.05
CA GLU A 227 -3.47 -19.71 6.36
C GLU A 227 -4.81 -19.34 7.00
N GLU A 228 -4.85 -19.31 8.33
CA GLU A 228 -6.01 -18.89 9.11
C GLU A 228 -6.42 -17.44 8.80
N ILE A 229 -5.44 -16.55 8.59
CA ILE A 229 -5.70 -15.14 8.22
C ILE A 229 -6.08 -15.02 6.75
N GLN A 230 -5.47 -15.82 5.86
CA GLN A 230 -5.82 -15.81 4.44
C GLN A 230 -7.30 -16.10 4.19
N THR A 231 -7.97 -16.87 5.06
CA THR A 231 -9.39 -17.20 4.94
C THR A 231 -10.28 -15.96 4.93
N TYR A 232 -9.87 -14.89 5.60
CA TYR A 232 -10.60 -13.61 5.60
C TYR A 232 -10.57 -12.90 4.24
N PHE A 233 -9.64 -13.23 3.35
CA PHE A 233 -9.47 -12.63 2.03
C PHE A 233 -9.98 -13.53 0.89
N LYS A 234 -10.05 -14.83 1.12
CA LYS A 234 -10.45 -15.81 0.11
C LYS A 234 -11.96 -16.05 0.14
N LYS A 235 -12.59 -16.04 -1.04
CA LYS A 235 -14.00 -16.37 -1.39
C LYS A 235 -15.11 -15.66 -0.69
#